data_6a4d17f98e988fd95af4b8438aa2cc07
#
_entry.id   6a4d17f98e988fd95af4b8438aa2cc07
#
_cell.length_a   1.000
_cell.length_b   1.000
_cell.length_c   1.000
_cell.angle_alpha   90.00
_cell.angle_beta   90.00
_cell.angle_gamma   90.00
#
_symmetry.space_group_name_H-M   'P 1'
#
loop_
_entity.id
_entity.type
_entity.pdbx_description
1 polymer ?
#
loop_
_entity_poly.entity_id
_entity_poly.type
_entity_poly.pdbx_seq_one_letter_code
_entity_poly.pdbx_strand_id
1 'polypeptide(L)'
;MKTFKELVYERPDFEQEKDALKRYAEDIKNASSYEELRNVFLDREEASRHFDTMFNVAYIRNSIDTRDEFYDAEMTNFYKRQGSLTLLEQEAEAALLKSPYLEDLKREFGELLVQEIEIGQKLASPEVVDDMALDSALCQEYNRVISACSTEFDGKACNFSGLLKHMQSVNRKERQEAFRAWAD
;
A
#
# COMPACT_ATOMS: atom_id res chain seq x y z
N MET A 1 4.72 -11.77 -21.70
CA MET A 1 4.44 -11.09 -20.44
C MET A 1 2.98 -10.67 -20.46
N LYS A 2 2.19 -11.01 -19.45
CA LYS A 2 0.76 -10.58 -19.39
C LYS A 2 0.71 -9.06 -19.20
N THR A 3 -0.27 -8.43 -19.82
CA THR A 3 -0.59 -7.01 -19.55
C THR A 3 -1.35 -6.89 -18.23
N PHE A 4 -1.40 -5.69 -17.64
CA PHE A 4 -2.17 -5.45 -16.41
C PHE A 4 -3.65 -5.85 -16.54
N LYS A 5 -4.25 -5.66 -17.71
CA LYS A 5 -5.63 -6.05 -17.98
C LYS A 5 -5.87 -7.56 -17.94
N GLU A 6 -4.84 -8.35 -18.22
CA GLU A 6 -4.89 -9.83 -18.23
C GLU A 6 -4.56 -10.46 -16.87
N LEU A 7 -4.19 -9.64 -15.87
CA LEU A 7 -3.99 -10.14 -14.52
C LEU A 7 -5.35 -10.54 -13.93
N VAL A 8 -5.43 -11.77 -13.45
CA VAL A 8 -6.60 -12.25 -12.72
C VAL A 8 -6.44 -11.80 -11.27
N TYR A 9 -7.47 -11.19 -10.70
CA TYR A 9 -7.51 -10.88 -9.28
C TYR A 9 -8.01 -12.12 -8.51
N GLU A 10 -7.28 -12.49 -7.50
CA GLU A 10 -7.63 -13.54 -6.55
C GLU A 10 -7.57 -12.94 -5.15
N ARG A 11 -8.70 -12.99 -4.42
CA ARG A 11 -8.73 -12.44 -3.06
C ARG A 11 -7.73 -13.19 -2.18
N PRO A 12 -6.75 -12.50 -1.56
CA PRO A 12 -5.81 -13.16 -0.65
C PRO A 12 -6.50 -13.73 0.59
N ASP A 13 -5.98 -14.83 1.09
CA ASP A 13 -6.39 -15.39 2.37
C ASP A 13 -5.64 -14.66 3.51
N PHE A 14 -6.36 -13.75 4.18
CA PHE A 14 -5.80 -12.95 5.27
C PHE A 14 -5.45 -13.77 6.51
N GLU A 15 -6.13 -14.87 6.77
CA GLU A 15 -5.79 -15.73 7.92
C GLU A 15 -4.54 -16.54 7.62
N GLN A 16 -4.39 -17.02 6.38
CA GLN A 16 -3.14 -17.64 5.94
C GLN A 16 -1.97 -16.67 6.04
N GLU A 17 -2.16 -15.41 5.66
CA GLU A 17 -1.13 -14.36 5.74
C GLU A 17 -0.73 -14.07 7.20
N LYS A 18 -1.69 -13.95 8.11
CA LYS A 18 -1.43 -13.80 9.55
C LYS A 18 -0.62 -14.97 10.11
N ASP A 19 -0.99 -16.19 9.73
CA ASP A 19 -0.28 -17.39 10.21
C ASP A 19 1.12 -17.50 9.60
N ALA A 20 1.31 -17.01 8.36
CA ALA A 20 2.63 -16.91 7.75
C ALA A 20 3.52 -15.91 8.48
N LEU A 21 2.99 -14.72 8.84
CA LEU A 21 3.73 -13.70 9.61
C LEU A 21 4.14 -14.19 11.01
N LYS A 22 3.23 -14.91 11.72
CA LYS A 22 3.57 -15.49 13.02
C LYS A 22 4.69 -16.52 12.90
N ARG A 23 4.60 -17.42 11.90
CA ARG A 23 5.67 -18.39 11.63
C ARG A 23 6.98 -17.70 11.30
N TYR A 24 6.95 -16.68 10.48
CA TYR A 24 8.13 -15.90 10.12
C TYR A 24 8.82 -15.32 11.36
N ALA A 25 8.07 -14.73 12.30
CA ALA A 25 8.62 -14.23 13.55
C ALA A 25 9.25 -15.33 14.41
N GLU A 26 8.66 -16.51 14.42
CA GLU A 26 9.18 -17.70 15.14
C GLU A 26 10.45 -18.26 14.48
N ASP A 27 10.46 -18.37 13.16
CA ASP A 27 11.60 -18.88 12.39
C ASP A 27 12.82 -17.97 12.53
N ILE A 28 12.62 -16.63 12.56
CA ILE A 28 13.68 -15.66 12.87
C ILE A 28 14.28 -15.92 14.25
N LYS A 29 13.44 -16.11 15.28
CA LYS A 29 13.88 -16.35 16.67
C LYS A 29 14.66 -17.66 16.82
N ASN A 30 14.31 -18.67 16.02
CA ASN A 30 14.87 -20.01 16.08
C ASN A 30 16.08 -20.23 15.15
N ALA A 31 16.39 -19.29 14.27
CA ALA A 31 17.51 -19.40 13.35
C ALA A 31 18.82 -19.58 14.11
N SER A 32 19.54 -20.66 13.84
CA SER A 32 20.79 -21.04 14.50
C SER A 32 22.03 -20.62 13.74
N SER A 33 21.87 -20.05 12.53
CA SER A 33 22.95 -19.54 11.69
C SER A 33 22.45 -18.36 10.82
N TYR A 34 23.40 -17.56 10.31
CA TYR A 34 23.07 -16.53 9.34
C TYR A 34 22.42 -17.11 8.07
N GLU A 35 22.88 -18.25 7.60
CA GLU A 35 22.32 -18.92 6.40
C GLU A 35 20.85 -19.30 6.60
N GLU A 36 20.49 -19.81 7.77
CA GLU A 36 19.09 -20.08 8.12
C GLU A 36 18.27 -18.80 8.17
N LEU A 37 18.73 -17.76 8.87
CA LEU A 37 18.05 -16.47 8.92
C LEU A 37 17.85 -15.87 7.52
N ARG A 38 18.89 -15.91 6.69
CA ARG A 38 18.84 -15.43 5.31
C ARG A 38 17.78 -16.15 4.48
N ASN A 39 17.71 -17.46 4.60
CA ASN A 39 16.72 -18.24 3.88
C ASN A 39 15.30 -17.91 4.37
N VAL A 40 15.08 -17.82 5.66
CA VAL A 40 13.79 -17.39 6.27
C VAL A 40 13.38 -16.01 5.75
N PHE A 41 14.31 -15.07 5.68
CA PHE A 41 14.07 -13.72 5.14
C PHE A 41 13.67 -13.75 3.65
N LEU A 42 14.43 -14.46 2.82
CA LEU A 42 14.16 -14.56 1.38
C LEU A 42 12.86 -15.33 1.07
N ASP A 43 12.57 -16.40 1.81
CA ASP A 43 11.34 -17.16 1.66
C ASP A 43 10.11 -16.31 2.01
N ARG A 44 10.22 -15.42 3.01
CA ARG A 44 9.17 -14.45 3.33
C ARG A 44 8.96 -13.45 2.21
N GLU A 45 10.03 -12.87 1.66
CA GLU A 45 9.97 -11.93 0.53
C GLU A 45 9.31 -12.56 -0.71
N GLU A 46 9.58 -13.83 -0.98
CA GLU A 46 8.92 -14.53 -2.09
C GLU A 46 7.45 -14.82 -1.80
N ALA A 47 7.12 -15.24 -0.56
CA ALA A 47 5.76 -15.58 -0.16
C ALA A 47 4.83 -14.34 -0.14
N SER A 48 5.33 -13.16 0.26
CA SER A 48 4.52 -11.93 0.31
C SER A 48 4.13 -11.43 -1.08
N ARG A 49 4.90 -11.75 -2.11
CA ARG A 49 4.70 -11.20 -3.48
C ARG A 49 3.30 -11.41 -4.04
N HIS A 50 2.68 -12.55 -3.76
CA HIS A 50 1.32 -12.78 -4.24
C HIS A 50 0.32 -11.86 -3.54
N PHE A 51 0.41 -11.75 -2.22
CA PHE A 51 -0.44 -10.88 -1.41
C PHE A 51 -0.32 -9.42 -1.87
N ASP A 52 0.91 -8.91 -1.98
CA ASP A 52 1.21 -7.54 -2.41
C ASP A 52 0.75 -7.28 -3.84
N THR A 53 0.92 -8.25 -4.73
CA THR A 53 0.45 -8.15 -6.11
C THR A 53 -1.07 -8.02 -6.15
N MET A 54 -1.80 -8.81 -5.37
CA MET A 54 -3.26 -8.77 -5.34
C MET A 54 -3.77 -7.48 -4.69
N PHE A 55 -3.13 -7.02 -3.62
CA PHE A 55 -3.41 -5.69 -3.05
C PHE A 55 -3.25 -4.59 -4.12
N ASN A 56 -2.13 -4.55 -4.83
CA ASN A 56 -1.87 -3.55 -5.86
C ASN A 56 -2.84 -3.65 -7.04
N VAL A 57 -3.23 -4.86 -7.45
CA VAL A 57 -4.25 -5.04 -8.50
C VAL A 57 -5.60 -4.47 -8.07
N ALA A 58 -6.04 -4.75 -6.84
CA ALA A 58 -7.28 -4.20 -6.29
C ALA A 58 -7.21 -2.68 -6.18
N TYR A 59 -6.13 -2.15 -5.61
CA TYR A 59 -5.90 -0.72 -5.45
C TYR A 59 -5.94 0.04 -6.78
N ILE A 60 -5.19 -0.43 -7.79
CA ILE A 60 -5.13 0.23 -9.11
C ILE A 60 -6.50 0.18 -9.79
N ARG A 61 -7.22 -0.95 -9.74
CA ARG A 61 -8.54 -1.07 -10.36
C ARG A 61 -9.58 -0.19 -9.68
N ASN A 62 -9.58 -0.13 -8.35
CA ASN A 62 -10.42 0.79 -7.60
C ASN A 62 -10.09 2.26 -7.96
N SER A 63 -8.81 2.60 -8.13
CA SER A 63 -8.38 3.96 -8.53
C SER A 63 -8.78 4.32 -9.97
N ILE A 64 -8.90 3.34 -10.89
CA ILE A 64 -9.34 3.57 -12.26
C ILE A 64 -10.85 3.85 -12.32
N ASP A 65 -11.65 3.12 -11.56
CA ASP A 65 -13.09 3.37 -11.42
C ASP A 65 -13.53 3.23 -9.96
N THR A 66 -13.61 4.37 -9.27
CA THR A 66 -14.03 4.45 -7.86
C THR A 66 -15.51 4.10 -7.62
N ARG A 67 -16.28 3.80 -8.68
CA ARG A 67 -17.68 3.36 -8.62
C ARG A 67 -17.80 1.85 -8.78
N ASP A 68 -16.72 1.15 -9.02
CA ASP A 68 -16.69 -0.32 -9.05
C ASP A 68 -16.88 -0.86 -7.62
N GLU A 69 -18.10 -1.32 -7.32
CA GLU A 69 -18.47 -1.80 -5.99
C GLU A 69 -17.66 -3.01 -5.54
N PHE A 70 -17.17 -3.83 -6.47
CA PHE A 70 -16.35 -4.99 -6.14
C PHE A 70 -14.97 -4.55 -5.59
N TYR A 71 -14.25 -3.70 -6.33
CA TYR A 71 -12.93 -3.25 -5.88
C TYR A 71 -12.99 -2.27 -4.72
N ASP A 72 -14.08 -1.51 -4.57
CA ASP A 72 -14.35 -0.69 -3.38
C ASP A 72 -14.48 -1.57 -2.13
N ALA A 73 -15.25 -2.67 -2.23
CA ALA A 73 -15.39 -3.64 -1.14
C ALA A 73 -14.07 -4.37 -0.84
N GLU A 74 -13.26 -4.72 -1.85
CA GLU A 74 -11.96 -5.35 -1.65
C GLU A 74 -11.00 -4.40 -0.91
N MET A 75 -10.91 -3.13 -1.31
CA MET A 75 -10.07 -2.15 -0.62
C MET A 75 -10.51 -1.92 0.84
N THR A 76 -11.82 -1.82 1.07
CA THR A 76 -12.37 -1.75 2.43
C THR A 76 -11.94 -2.98 3.27
N ASN A 77 -11.93 -4.16 2.67
CA ASN A 77 -11.51 -5.40 3.32
C ASN A 77 -10.01 -5.40 3.67
N PHE A 78 -9.15 -4.91 2.76
CA PHE A 78 -7.72 -4.75 3.02
C PHE A 78 -7.48 -3.76 4.18
N TYR A 79 -8.05 -2.55 4.11
CA TYR A 79 -7.84 -1.51 5.12
C TYR A 79 -8.27 -1.95 6.53
N LYS A 80 -9.40 -2.66 6.66
CA LYS A 80 -9.85 -3.20 7.95
C LYS A 80 -8.88 -4.21 8.57
N ARG A 81 -8.08 -4.89 7.77
CA ARG A 81 -7.16 -5.93 8.23
C ARG A 81 -5.71 -5.49 8.29
N GLN A 82 -5.37 -4.42 7.58
CA GLN A 82 -4.01 -3.91 7.48
C GLN A 82 -3.36 -3.70 8.85
N GLY A 83 -4.06 -3.05 9.79
CA GLY A 83 -3.49 -2.78 11.11
C GLY A 83 -3.06 -4.05 11.85
N SER A 84 -3.84 -5.13 11.77
CA SER A 84 -3.47 -6.40 12.40
C SER A 84 -2.29 -7.11 11.71
N LEU A 85 -2.14 -6.96 10.39
CA LEU A 85 -0.98 -7.47 9.65
C LEU A 85 0.27 -6.66 9.99
N THR A 86 0.17 -5.32 10.00
CA THR A 86 1.26 -4.43 10.36
C THR A 86 1.83 -4.75 11.75
N LEU A 87 0.99 -5.02 12.74
CA LEU A 87 1.47 -5.41 14.07
C LEU A 87 2.24 -6.73 14.07
N LEU A 88 1.80 -7.72 13.28
CA LEU A 88 2.50 -9.00 13.14
C LEU A 88 3.83 -8.84 12.38
N GLU A 89 3.86 -8.00 11.36
CA GLU A 89 5.11 -7.64 10.67
C GLU A 89 6.09 -6.98 11.62
N GLN A 90 5.65 -6.01 12.41
CA GLN A 90 6.48 -5.35 13.41
C GLN A 90 7.00 -6.33 14.46
N GLU A 91 6.22 -7.35 14.87
CA GLU A 91 6.71 -8.39 15.77
C GLU A 91 7.86 -9.19 15.15
N ALA A 92 7.75 -9.57 13.88
CA ALA A 92 8.78 -10.27 13.14
C ALA A 92 10.03 -9.39 12.93
N GLU A 93 9.84 -8.14 12.54
CA GLU A 93 10.91 -7.14 12.38
C GLU A 93 11.63 -6.87 13.70
N ALA A 94 10.89 -6.78 14.82
CA ALA A 94 11.49 -6.63 16.14
C ALA A 94 12.35 -7.86 16.54
N ALA A 95 11.95 -9.06 16.08
CA ALA A 95 12.78 -10.25 16.26
C ALA A 95 14.04 -10.19 15.38
N LEU A 96 13.93 -9.68 14.15
CA LEU A 96 15.04 -9.49 13.23
C LEU A 96 16.10 -8.52 13.80
N LEU A 97 15.64 -7.37 14.34
CA LEU A 97 16.52 -6.39 14.99
C LEU A 97 17.27 -6.94 16.21
N LYS A 98 16.73 -7.97 16.85
CA LYS A 98 17.35 -8.64 18.02
C LYS A 98 18.18 -9.86 17.63
N SER A 99 18.19 -10.23 16.36
CA SER A 99 18.95 -11.38 15.89
C SER A 99 20.45 -11.19 16.07
N PRO A 100 21.20 -12.21 16.51
CA PRO A 100 22.66 -12.15 16.56
C PRO A 100 23.30 -12.00 15.17
N TYR A 101 22.53 -12.24 14.11
CA TYR A 101 22.99 -12.18 12.72
C TYR A 101 22.59 -10.88 12.01
N LEU A 102 22.11 -9.85 12.75
CA LEU A 102 21.67 -8.57 12.18
C LEU A 102 22.77 -7.88 11.36
N GLU A 103 24.02 -7.91 11.84
CA GLU A 103 25.14 -7.28 11.14
C GLU A 103 25.52 -8.00 9.83
N ASP A 104 25.29 -9.32 9.76
CA ASP A 104 25.49 -10.08 8.52
C ASP A 104 24.39 -9.75 7.51
N LEU A 105 23.14 -9.63 7.98
CA LEU A 105 22.01 -9.20 7.15
C LEU A 105 22.24 -7.78 6.60
N LYS A 106 22.68 -6.86 7.45
CA LYS A 106 23.04 -5.49 7.08
C LYS A 106 24.14 -5.42 6.02
N ARG A 107 25.13 -6.31 6.13
CA ARG A 107 26.23 -6.39 5.17
C ARG A 107 25.78 -6.89 3.80
N GLU A 108 24.83 -7.83 3.75
CA GLU A 108 24.32 -8.41 2.49
C GLU A 108 23.24 -7.55 1.85
N PHE A 109 22.26 -7.06 2.60
CA PHE A 109 21.09 -6.35 2.07
C PHE A 109 21.17 -4.83 2.20
N GLY A 110 22.15 -4.32 2.91
CA GLY A 110 22.39 -2.90 3.09
C GLY A 110 21.86 -2.34 4.41
N GLU A 111 22.42 -1.22 4.81
CA GLU A 111 22.06 -0.52 6.04
C GLU A 111 20.64 0.09 5.97
N LEU A 112 20.20 0.46 4.77
CA LEU A 112 18.89 1.08 4.56
C LEU A 112 17.76 0.15 5.01
N LEU A 113 17.83 -1.14 4.71
CA LEU A 113 16.85 -2.13 5.18
C LEU A 113 16.64 -2.05 6.70
N VAL A 114 17.72 -2.03 7.46
CA VAL A 114 17.64 -1.99 8.94
C VAL A 114 17.09 -0.64 9.42
N GLN A 115 17.49 0.46 8.79
CA GLN A 115 16.97 1.79 9.13
C GLN A 115 15.46 1.90 8.86
N GLU A 116 14.95 1.34 7.75
CA GLU A 116 13.53 1.31 7.43
C GLU A 116 12.73 0.51 8.47
N ILE A 117 13.25 -0.65 8.89
CA ILE A 117 12.66 -1.47 9.96
C ILE A 117 12.63 -0.69 11.28
N GLU A 118 13.74 -0.04 11.67
CA GLU A 118 13.82 0.77 12.89
C GLU A 118 12.84 1.95 12.90
N ILE A 119 12.61 2.57 11.74
CA ILE A 119 11.62 3.64 11.58
C ILE A 119 10.22 3.04 11.70
N GLY A 120 9.93 1.94 11.02
CA GLY A 120 8.65 1.23 11.07
C GLY A 120 8.22 0.89 12.49
N GLN A 121 9.17 0.42 13.32
CA GLN A 121 8.92 0.12 14.74
C GLN A 121 8.43 1.32 15.58
N LYS A 122 8.61 2.55 15.10
CA LYS A 122 8.21 3.79 15.80
C LYS A 122 6.88 4.35 15.30
N LEU A 123 6.38 3.86 14.16
CA LEU A 123 5.24 4.46 13.46
C LEU A 123 3.90 3.81 13.79
N ALA A 124 3.88 2.57 14.25
CA ALA A 124 2.65 1.89 14.60
C ALA A 124 2.72 1.28 16.00
N SER A 125 1.57 1.30 16.67
CA SER A 125 1.37 0.66 17.97
C SER A 125 -0.07 0.13 18.04
N PRO A 126 -0.38 -0.80 18.96
CA PRO A 126 -1.74 -1.30 19.11
C PRO A 126 -2.79 -0.20 19.35
N GLU A 127 -2.39 0.91 19.99
CA GLU A 127 -3.29 2.02 20.30
C GLU A 127 -3.74 2.82 19.07
N VAL A 128 -2.97 2.80 17.97
CA VAL A 128 -3.26 3.59 16.76
C VAL A 128 -3.84 2.74 15.61
N VAL A 129 -4.03 1.43 15.79
CA VAL A 129 -4.51 0.53 14.72
C VAL A 129 -5.89 0.95 14.20
N ASP A 130 -6.81 1.29 15.11
CA ASP A 130 -8.15 1.73 14.75
C ASP A 130 -8.12 3.10 14.04
N ASP A 131 -7.24 4.00 14.47
CA ASP A 131 -7.03 5.30 13.84
C ASP A 131 -6.45 5.15 12.42
N MET A 132 -5.51 4.22 12.21
CA MET A 132 -4.96 3.90 10.88
C MET A 132 -6.04 3.37 9.92
N ALA A 133 -6.94 2.53 10.42
CA ALA A 133 -8.06 2.03 9.62
C ALA A 133 -9.05 3.15 9.27
N LEU A 134 -9.33 4.04 10.21
CA LEU A 134 -10.19 5.22 9.99
C LEU A 134 -9.55 6.19 9.01
N ASP A 135 -8.26 6.49 9.13
CA ASP A 135 -7.51 7.35 8.20
C ASP A 135 -7.59 6.81 6.77
N SER A 136 -7.32 5.52 6.59
CA SER A 136 -7.43 4.85 5.28
C SER A 136 -8.84 4.94 4.69
N ALA A 137 -9.89 4.78 5.51
CA ALA A 137 -11.27 4.92 5.08
C ALA A 137 -11.62 6.36 4.67
N LEU A 138 -11.13 7.36 5.42
CA LEU A 138 -11.30 8.78 5.08
C LEU A 138 -10.56 9.16 3.80
N CYS A 139 -9.36 8.65 3.59
CA CYS A 139 -8.62 8.83 2.35
C CYS A 139 -9.36 8.23 1.14
N GLN A 140 -9.97 7.04 1.30
CA GLN A 140 -10.79 6.42 0.25
C GLN A 140 -12.02 7.28 -0.06
N GLU A 141 -12.72 7.78 0.96
CA GLU A 141 -13.87 8.66 0.78
C GLU A 141 -13.48 9.97 0.10
N TYR A 142 -12.38 10.60 0.52
CA TYR A 142 -11.84 11.79 -0.14
C TYR A 142 -11.57 11.54 -1.63
N ASN A 143 -10.92 10.45 -1.97
CA ASN A 143 -10.64 10.08 -3.36
C ASN A 143 -11.93 9.90 -4.17
N ARG A 144 -12.96 9.30 -3.56
CA ARG A 144 -14.29 9.13 -4.19
C ARG A 144 -14.94 10.48 -4.48
N VAL A 145 -14.94 11.39 -3.51
CA VAL A 145 -15.50 12.76 -3.66
C VAL A 145 -14.77 13.50 -4.76
N ILE A 146 -13.44 13.57 -4.72
CA ILE A 146 -12.63 14.30 -5.72
C ILE A 146 -12.82 13.71 -7.14
N SER A 147 -12.88 12.39 -7.24
CA SER A 147 -13.08 11.71 -8.55
C SER A 147 -14.47 11.95 -9.13
N ALA A 148 -15.48 12.19 -8.28
CA ALA A 148 -16.84 12.50 -8.70
C ALA A 148 -17.05 13.97 -9.06
N CYS A 149 -16.15 14.88 -8.65
CA CYS A 149 -16.22 16.30 -9.00
C CYS A 149 -16.10 16.48 -10.52
N SER A 150 -17.03 17.24 -11.07
CA SER A 150 -17.00 17.59 -12.49
C SER A 150 -17.51 19.03 -12.68
N THR A 151 -16.93 19.73 -13.63
CA THR A 151 -17.35 21.06 -14.07
C THR A 151 -17.43 21.09 -15.59
N GLU A 152 -18.09 22.11 -16.13
CA GLU A 152 -18.12 22.35 -17.58
C GLU A 152 -16.98 23.28 -17.97
N PHE A 153 -16.15 22.87 -18.91
CA PHE A 153 -15.09 23.68 -19.49
C PHE A 153 -15.07 23.51 -21.01
N ASP A 154 -15.13 24.62 -21.75
CA ASP A 154 -15.18 24.62 -23.22
C ASP A 154 -16.31 23.76 -23.79
N GLY A 155 -17.50 23.80 -23.15
CA GLY A 155 -18.68 23.02 -23.54
C GLY A 155 -18.57 21.52 -23.31
N LYS A 156 -17.63 21.05 -22.50
CA LYS A 156 -17.42 19.64 -22.16
C LYS A 156 -17.35 19.45 -20.66
N ALA A 157 -17.91 18.34 -20.20
CA ALA A 157 -17.72 17.92 -18.81
C ALA A 157 -16.25 17.54 -18.59
N CYS A 158 -15.61 18.17 -17.64
CA CYS A 158 -14.24 17.92 -17.21
C CYS A 158 -14.21 17.59 -15.73
N ASN A 159 -13.46 16.57 -15.37
CA ASN A 159 -13.11 16.34 -13.98
C ASN A 159 -11.89 17.19 -13.59
N PHE A 160 -11.54 17.14 -12.32
CA PHE A 160 -10.41 17.87 -11.73
C PHE A 160 -9.10 17.66 -12.51
N SER A 161 -8.75 16.41 -12.82
CA SER A 161 -7.53 16.07 -13.57
C SER A 161 -7.60 16.53 -15.04
N GLY A 162 -8.79 16.52 -15.62
CA GLY A 162 -9.02 17.00 -16.99
C GLY A 162 -8.71 18.49 -17.17
N LEU A 163 -8.96 19.30 -16.14
CA LEU A 163 -8.64 20.74 -16.16
C LEU A 163 -7.15 21.03 -16.07
N LEU A 164 -6.35 20.17 -15.42
CA LEU A 164 -4.92 20.42 -15.22
C LEU A 164 -4.17 20.63 -16.54
N LYS A 165 -4.51 19.88 -17.60
CA LYS A 165 -3.90 20.07 -18.92
C LYS A 165 -4.16 21.46 -19.50
N HIS A 166 -5.34 22.05 -19.26
CA HIS A 166 -5.69 23.41 -19.70
C HIS A 166 -5.00 24.47 -18.84
N MET A 167 -4.80 24.18 -17.55
CA MET A 167 -4.02 25.04 -16.64
C MET A 167 -2.52 25.08 -17.01
N GLN A 168 -2.04 24.13 -17.80
CA GLN A 168 -0.67 24.07 -18.33
C GLN A 168 -0.55 24.64 -19.76
N SER A 169 -1.65 25.12 -20.36
CA SER A 169 -1.66 25.69 -21.71
C SER A 169 -0.69 26.88 -21.82
N VAL A 170 -0.06 27.04 -22.98
CA VAL A 170 0.75 28.24 -23.31
C VAL A 170 -0.11 29.49 -23.38
N ASN A 171 -1.41 29.37 -23.66
CA ASN A 171 -2.36 30.47 -23.71
C ASN A 171 -2.78 30.90 -22.29
N ARG A 172 -2.37 32.10 -21.89
CA ARG A 172 -2.67 32.61 -20.55
C ARG A 172 -4.18 32.72 -20.25
N LYS A 173 -4.99 33.10 -21.25
CA LYS A 173 -6.44 33.20 -21.08
C LYS A 173 -7.07 31.86 -20.78
N GLU A 174 -6.69 30.81 -21.51
CA GLU A 174 -7.13 29.44 -21.28
C GLU A 174 -6.74 28.94 -19.88
N ARG A 175 -5.50 29.21 -19.44
CA ARG A 175 -5.07 28.88 -18.07
C ARG A 175 -5.93 29.55 -17.01
N GLN A 176 -6.27 30.84 -17.22
CA GLN A 176 -7.08 31.59 -16.28
C GLN A 176 -8.51 31.08 -16.22
N GLU A 177 -9.11 30.76 -17.36
CA GLU A 177 -10.45 30.21 -17.44
C GLU A 177 -10.52 28.81 -16.81
N ALA A 178 -9.53 27.95 -17.10
CA ALA A 178 -9.42 26.63 -16.50
C ALA A 178 -9.23 26.70 -14.96
N PHE A 179 -8.41 27.63 -14.47
CA PHE A 179 -8.24 27.84 -13.03
C PHE A 179 -9.52 28.26 -12.33
N ARG A 180 -10.31 29.19 -12.96
CA ARG A 180 -11.60 29.58 -12.42
C ARG A 180 -12.58 28.42 -12.37
N ALA A 181 -12.71 27.66 -13.47
CA ALA A 181 -13.58 26.52 -13.53
C ALA A 181 -13.15 25.40 -12.53
N TRP A 182 -11.89 25.40 -12.11
CA TRP A 182 -11.37 24.49 -11.08
C TRP A 182 -11.68 24.98 -9.66
N ALA A 183 -11.75 26.29 -9.44
CA ALA A 183 -11.95 26.90 -8.12
C ALA A 183 -13.43 27.06 -7.73
N ASP A 184 -14.33 27.12 -8.74
CA ASP A 184 -15.80 27.24 -8.57
C ASP A 184 -16.42 25.87 -8.26
#